data_4902758702b1994313c6bd5577c4a160
#
_entry.id   4902758702b1994313c6bd5577c4a160
#
_cell.length_a   1.000
_cell.length_b   1.000
_cell.length_c   1.000
_cell.angle_alpha   90.00
_cell.angle_beta   90.00
_cell.angle_gamma   90.00
#
_symmetry.space_group_name_H-M   'P 1'
#
loop_
_entity.id
_entity.type
_entity.pdbx_description
1 polymer ?
#
loop_
_entity_poly.entity_id
_entity_poly.type
_entity_poly.pdbx_seq_one_letter_code
_entity_poly.pdbx_strand_id
1 'polypeptide(L)'
;MKTLNKITLDVTISIIDFLYRGRHFPRFWVLEEIARAPYFAFISVLHLRESLGLRGQVHTDLMKEHFAQTLNETEHLEEMEKRGGNKYWIDRFFARHLVLLYYWINVAYYLFDPIDAYDLSEKIEWHAADTYSKYLEEFPQDEKISAIMQDEIHHAQELSEAIRLIT
;
A
#
# COMPACT_ATOMS: atom_id res chain seq x y z
N MET A 1 14.89 9.40 -9.62
CA MET A 1 13.49 9.32 -9.19
C MET A 1 13.31 9.02 -7.69
N LYS A 2 14.21 8.29 -7.02
CA LYS A 2 14.13 8.04 -5.55
C LYS A 2 13.90 9.28 -4.67
N THR A 3 14.44 10.45 -5.06
CA THR A 3 14.19 11.72 -4.35
C THR A 3 12.74 12.19 -4.53
N LEU A 4 12.14 11.98 -5.71
CA LEU A 4 10.74 12.33 -5.98
C LEU A 4 9.80 11.46 -5.15
N ASN A 5 10.04 10.14 -5.11
CA ASN A 5 9.29 9.20 -4.28
C ASN A 5 9.29 9.63 -2.81
N LYS A 6 10.46 10.00 -2.29
CA LYS A 6 10.59 10.48 -0.91
C LYS A 6 9.76 11.76 -0.68
N ILE A 7 9.87 12.75 -1.55
CA ILE A 7 9.12 14.01 -1.41
C ILE A 7 7.62 13.74 -1.48
N THR A 8 7.17 12.92 -2.43
CA THR A 8 5.76 12.55 -2.58
C THR A 8 5.24 11.87 -1.32
N LEU A 9 6.00 10.92 -0.79
CA LEU A 9 5.65 10.23 0.45
C LEU A 9 5.58 11.21 1.64
N ASP A 10 6.62 12.01 1.86
CA ASP A 10 6.70 12.95 2.99
C ASP A 10 5.52 13.96 2.97
N VAL A 11 5.14 14.45 1.79
CA VAL A 11 3.99 15.36 1.62
C VAL A 11 2.68 14.63 1.90
N THR A 12 2.49 13.43 1.37
CA THR A 12 1.28 12.65 1.57
C THR A 12 1.10 12.29 3.05
N ILE A 13 2.16 11.83 3.72
CA ILE A 13 2.16 11.54 5.15
C ILE A 13 1.79 12.78 5.95
N SER A 14 2.41 13.92 5.66
CA SER A 14 2.13 15.17 6.38
C SER A 14 0.66 15.59 6.27
N ILE A 15 0.03 15.39 5.11
CA ILE A 15 -1.38 15.67 4.90
C ILE A 15 -2.25 14.70 5.71
N ILE A 16 -1.95 13.40 5.67
CA ILE A 16 -2.70 12.38 6.41
C ILE A 16 -2.57 12.63 7.91
N ASP A 17 -1.38 12.88 8.41
CA ASP A 17 -1.13 13.17 9.84
C ASP A 17 -1.87 14.41 10.32
N PHE A 18 -1.96 15.44 9.50
CA PHE A 18 -2.72 16.65 9.82
C PHE A 18 -4.23 16.37 9.86
N LEU A 19 -4.78 15.67 8.85
CA LEU A 19 -6.21 15.41 8.71
C LEU A 19 -6.73 14.40 9.75
N TYR A 20 -5.90 13.43 10.13
CA TYR A 20 -6.29 12.31 11.01
C TYR A 20 -5.65 12.36 12.39
N ARG A 21 -5.13 13.51 12.79
CA ARG A 21 -4.49 13.69 14.10
C ARG A 21 -5.41 13.24 15.25
N GLY A 22 -4.93 12.30 16.08
CA GLY A 22 -5.68 11.74 17.22
C GLY A 22 -6.84 10.80 16.82
N ARG A 23 -6.88 10.36 15.56
CA ARG A 23 -7.93 9.49 15.02
C ARG A 23 -7.28 8.23 14.43
N HIS A 24 -6.88 7.26 15.28
CA HIS A 24 -6.10 6.10 14.86
C HIS A 24 -6.79 5.28 13.76
N PHE A 25 -7.99 4.75 13.99
CA PHE A 25 -8.64 3.86 13.04
C PHE A 25 -9.06 4.53 11.71
N PRO A 26 -9.55 5.77 11.67
CA PRO A 26 -9.71 6.49 10.41
C PRO A 26 -8.40 6.69 9.65
N ARG A 27 -7.29 6.97 10.35
CA ARG A 27 -5.96 7.06 9.74
C ARG A 27 -5.52 5.73 9.15
N PHE A 28 -5.64 4.65 9.92
CA PHE A 28 -5.29 3.31 9.47
C PHE A 28 -6.13 2.89 8.27
N TRP A 29 -7.44 3.11 8.32
CA TRP A 29 -8.33 2.81 7.19
C TRP A 29 -7.93 3.52 5.90
N VAL A 30 -7.50 4.79 5.96
CA VAL A 30 -7.00 5.52 4.79
C VAL A 30 -5.65 4.98 4.33
N LEU A 31 -4.78 4.57 5.24
CA LEU A 31 -3.49 3.96 4.90
C LEU A 31 -3.69 2.63 4.15
N GLU A 32 -4.57 1.75 4.62
CA GLU A 32 -4.90 0.48 3.95
C GLU A 32 -5.52 0.70 2.56
N GLU A 33 -6.40 1.69 2.42
CA GLU A 33 -6.94 2.05 1.09
C GLU A 33 -5.83 2.50 0.13
N ILE A 34 -4.82 3.20 0.62
CA ILE A 34 -3.66 3.66 -0.17
C ILE A 34 -2.71 2.48 -0.45
N ALA A 35 -2.34 1.68 0.56
CA ALA A 35 -1.40 0.57 0.44
C ALA A 35 -1.88 -0.49 -0.57
N ARG A 36 -3.17 -0.78 -0.59
CA ARG A 36 -3.79 -1.71 -1.52
C ARG A 36 -3.75 -1.28 -3.00
N ALA A 37 -3.78 0.02 -3.29
CA ALA A 37 -3.93 0.54 -4.65
C ALA A 37 -2.78 0.17 -5.60
N PRO A 38 -1.50 0.19 -5.20
CA PRO A 38 -0.39 -0.23 -6.06
C PRO A 38 -0.50 -1.65 -6.54
N TYR A 39 -0.89 -2.59 -5.68
CA TYR A 39 -0.99 -4.01 -6.05
C TYR A 39 -2.01 -4.24 -7.15
N PHE A 40 -3.18 -3.60 -7.09
CA PHE A 40 -4.14 -3.62 -8.21
C PHE A 40 -3.57 -3.02 -9.49
N ALA A 41 -2.78 -1.96 -9.38
CA ALA A 41 -2.13 -1.34 -10.52
C ALA A 41 -1.07 -2.27 -11.12
N PHE A 42 -0.25 -2.92 -10.30
CA PHE A 42 0.76 -3.88 -10.74
C PHE A 42 0.13 -5.08 -11.45
N ILE A 43 -0.91 -5.68 -10.86
CA ILE A 43 -1.68 -6.76 -11.47
C ILE A 43 -2.24 -6.33 -12.83
N SER A 44 -2.81 -5.13 -12.93
CA SER A 44 -3.39 -4.62 -14.19
C SER A 44 -2.34 -4.48 -15.28
N VAL A 45 -1.17 -3.96 -14.97
CA VAL A 45 -0.07 -3.81 -15.94
C VAL A 45 0.54 -5.17 -16.30
N LEU A 46 0.71 -6.07 -15.34
CA LEU A 46 1.18 -7.43 -15.59
C LEU A 46 0.21 -8.18 -16.50
N HIS A 47 -1.09 -8.07 -16.25
CA HIS A 47 -2.11 -8.66 -17.13
C HIS A 47 -2.08 -8.06 -18.54
N LEU A 48 -1.89 -6.76 -18.68
CA LEU A 48 -1.70 -6.12 -20.00
C LEU A 48 -0.48 -6.70 -20.73
N ARG A 49 0.66 -6.81 -20.04
CA ARG A 49 1.88 -7.41 -20.61
C ARG A 49 1.68 -8.87 -21.04
N GLU A 50 0.96 -9.65 -20.24
CA GLU A 50 0.60 -11.03 -20.58
C GLU A 50 -0.26 -11.09 -21.85
N SER A 51 -1.24 -10.21 -21.98
CA SER A 51 -2.12 -10.11 -23.16
C SER A 51 -1.36 -9.72 -24.43
N LEU A 52 -0.19 -9.08 -24.30
CA LEU A 52 0.74 -8.77 -25.39
C LEU A 52 1.77 -9.88 -25.64
N GLY A 53 1.65 -11.03 -24.97
CA GLY A 53 2.58 -12.16 -25.11
C GLY A 53 3.88 -12.01 -24.30
N LEU A 54 3.99 -11.03 -23.44
CA LEU A 54 5.16 -10.78 -22.58
C LEU A 54 5.00 -11.52 -21.25
N ARG A 55 5.02 -12.85 -21.30
CA ARG A 55 4.90 -13.71 -20.13
C ARG A 55 6.18 -14.52 -19.90
N GLY A 56 6.64 -14.55 -18.65
CA GLY A 56 7.78 -15.36 -18.19
C GLY A 56 7.54 -15.86 -16.76
N GLN A 57 8.48 -16.62 -16.21
CA GLN A 57 8.35 -17.17 -14.85
C GLN A 57 8.26 -16.05 -13.82
N VAL A 58 9.18 -15.08 -13.83
CA VAL A 58 9.19 -13.91 -12.93
C VAL A 58 7.87 -13.16 -13.00
N HIS A 59 7.33 -12.93 -14.20
CA HIS A 59 6.04 -12.28 -14.39
C HIS A 59 4.90 -13.04 -13.68
N THR A 60 4.90 -14.39 -13.82
CA THR A 60 3.86 -15.22 -13.21
C THR A 60 3.97 -15.23 -11.68
N ASP A 61 5.18 -15.23 -11.15
CA ASP A 61 5.42 -15.24 -9.71
C ASP A 61 5.05 -13.90 -9.09
N LEU A 62 5.44 -12.78 -9.69
CA LEU A 62 5.02 -11.44 -9.27
C LEU A 62 3.49 -11.26 -9.31
N MET A 63 2.83 -11.79 -10.35
CA MET A 63 1.37 -11.75 -10.44
C MET A 63 0.70 -12.43 -9.24
N LYS A 64 1.18 -13.63 -8.86
CA LYS A 64 0.64 -14.38 -7.71
C LYS A 64 0.88 -13.65 -6.39
N GLU A 65 2.09 -13.12 -6.21
CA GLU A 65 2.49 -12.36 -5.04
C GLU A 65 1.58 -11.14 -4.85
N HIS A 66 1.40 -10.32 -5.88
CA HIS A 66 0.55 -9.14 -5.78
C HIS A 66 -0.93 -9.48 -5.58
N PHE A 67 -1.43 -10.61 -6.08
CA PHE A 67 -2.77 -11.08 -5.72
C PHE A 67 -2.86 -11.44 -4.23
N ALA A 68 -1.86 -12.11 -3.67
CA ALA A 68 -1.82 -12.45 -2.25
C ALA A 68 -1.78 -11.19 -1.38
N GLN A 69 -0.90 -10.23 -1.72
CA GLN A 69 -0.80 -8.93 -1.06
C GLN A 69 -2.12 -8.15 -1.12
N THR A 70 -2.77 -8.11 -2.29
CA THR A 70 -4.09 -7.45 -2.44
C THR A 70 -5.16 -8.03 -1.52
N LEU A 71 -5.19 -9.36 -1.36
CA LEU A 71 -6.13 -10.01 -0.46
C LEU A 71 -5.83 -9.72 0.99
N ASN A 72 -4.57 -9.75 1.38
CA ASN A 72 -4.14 -9.44 2.74
C ASN A 72 -4.46 -7.98 3.11
N GLU A 73 -4.14 -7.00 2.25
CA GLU A 73 -4.53 -5.60 2.43
C GLU A 73 -6.06 -5.41 2.54
N THR A 74 -6.82 -6.25 1.86
CA THR A 74 -8.29 -6.21 1.96
C THR A 74 -8.75 -6.68 3.34
N GLU A 75 -8.11 -7.70 3.91
CA GLU A 75 -8.39 -8.17 5.28
C GLU A 75 -8.02 -7.12 6.34
N HIS A 76 -6.90 -6.41 6.15
CA HIS A 76 -6.50 -5.28 7.00
C HIS A 76 -7.54 -4.16 6.95
N LEU A 77 -7.97 -3.77 5.74
CA LEU A 77 -9.01 -2.77 5.54
C LEU A 77 -10.31 -3.13 6.24
N GLU A 78 -10.78 -4.39 6.10
CA GLU A 78 -11.98 -4.88 6.77
C GLU A 78 -11.86 -4.81 8.30
N GLU A 79 -10.67 -5.09 8.85
CA GLU A 79 -10.42 -4.94 10.29
C GLU A 79 -10.54 -3.48 10.73
N MET A 80 -9.99 -2.54 9.93
CA MET A 80 -10.13 -1.11 10.23
C MET A 80 -11.58 -0.65 10.13
N GLU A 81 -12.37 -1.19 9.20
CA GLU A 81 -13.80 -0.92 9.07
C GLU A 81 -14.59 -1.41 10.28
N LYS A 82 -14.33 -2.62 10.77
CA LYS A 82 -14.93 -3.18 12.02
C LYS A 82 -14.65 -2.27 13.23
N ARG A 83 -13.51 -1.61 13.25
CA ARG A 83 -13.12 -0.64 14.30
C ARG A 83 -13.63 0.77 14.05
N GLY A 84 -14.44 0.98 13.00
CA GLY A 84 -15.09 2.26 12.68
C GLY A 84 -14.20 3.25 11.94
N GLY A 85 -13.14 2.79 11.30
CA GLY A 85 -12.22 3.61 10.50
C GLY A 85 -12.93 4.38 9.38
N ASN A 86 -13.94 3.78 8.76
CA ASN A 86 -14.73 4.35 7.66
C ASN A 86 -16.03 5.04 8.11
N LYS A 87 -16.20 5.35 9.39
CA LYS A 87 -17.46 5.84 9.96
C LYS A 87 -17.99 7.11 9.28
N TYR A 88 -17.11 8.07 8.99
CA TYR A 88 -17.51 9.37 8.45
C TYR A 88 -17.51 9.36 6.92
N TRP A 89 -18.59 9.88 6.32
CA TRP A 89 -18.74 9.92 4.86
C TRP A 89 -17.65 10.76 4.17
N ILE A 90 -17.19 11.83 4.84
CA ILE A 90 -16.17 12.72 4.33
C ILE A 90 -14.82 12.00 4.16
N ASP A 91 -14.44 11.15 5.14
CA ASP A 91 -13.21 10.35 5.07
C ASP A 91 -13.30 9.38 3.88
N ARG A 92 -14.45 8.69 3.71
CA ARG A 92 -14.68 7.80 2.56
C ARG A 92 -14.64 8.52 1.22
N PHE A 93 -15.19 9.73 1.16
CA PHE A 93 -15.20 10.53 -0.07
C PHE A 93 -13.76 10.88 -0.48
N PHE A 94 -12.97 11.47 0.40
CA PHE A 94 -11.59 11.85 0.11
C PHE A 94 -10.70 10.65 -0.16
N ALA A 95 -10.74 9.61 0.67
CA ALA A 95 -9.93 8.42 0.47
C ALA A 95 -10.18 7.79 -0.90
N ARG A 96 -11.43 7.56 -1.29
CA ARG A 96 -11.78 6.95 -2.57
C ARG A 96 -11.30 7.74 -3.79
N HIS A 97 -11.40 9.08 -3.74
CA HIS A 97 -10.92 9.90 -4.84
C HIS A 97 -9.40 9.95 -4.90
N LEU A 98 -8.74 10.03 -3.74
CA LEU A 98 -7.28 9.96 -3.64
C LEU A 98 -6.75 8.63 -4.16
N VAL A 99 -7.35 7.51 -3.72
CA VAL A 99 -6.97 6.16 -4.13
C VAL A 99 -7.19 5.95 -5.62
N LEU A 100 -8.29 6.44 -6.19
CA LEU A 100 -8.53 6.36 -7.64
C LEU A 100 -7.45 7.09 -8.44
N LEU A 101 -7.08 8.29 -8.03
CA LEU A 101 -5.98 9.05 -8.65
C LEU A 101 -4.65 8.30 -8.48
N TYR A 102 -4.38 7.83 -7.28
CA TYR A 102 -3.16 7.11 -6.95
C TYR A 102 -3.03 5.79 -7.72
N TYR A 103 -4.13 5.06 -7.90
CA TYR A 103 -4.16 3.86 -8.74
C TYR A 103 -3.68 4.14 -10.17
N TRP A 104 -4.22 5.17 -10.83
CA TRP A 104 -3.81 5.52 -12.19
C TRP A 104 -2.38 6.03 -12.29
N ILE A 105 -1.91 6.73 -11.27
CA ILE A 105 -0.50 7.13 -11.17
C ILE A 105 0.38 5.88 -11.10
N ASN A 106 0.02 4.89 -10.27
CA ASN A 106 0.78 3.64 -10.15
C ASN A 106 0.71 2.80 -11.44
N VAL A 107 -0.42 2.74 -12.14
CA VAL A 107 -0.52 2.08 -13.45
C VAL A 107 0.48 2.69 -14.44
N ALA A 108 0.48 4.01 -14.57
CA ALA A 108 1.43 4.69 -15.45
C ALA A 108 2.88 4.49 -14.98
N TYR A 109 3.12 4.64 -13.67
CA TYR A 109 4.44 4.52 -13.09
C TYR A 109 5.03 3.11 -13.28
N TYR A 110 4.26 2.06 -12.95
CA TYR A 110 4.70 0.68 -13.13
C TYR A 110 4.84 0.27 -14.61
N LEU A 111 4.07 0.90 -15.50
CA LEU A 111 4.18 0.65 -16.94
C LEU A 111 5.53 1.13 -17.49
N PHE A 112 6.02 2.30 -17.04
CA PHE A 112 7.22 2.95 -17.57
C PHE A 112 8.47 2.70 -16.73
N ASP A 113 8.33 2.61 -15.41
CA ASP A 113 9.43 2.42 -14.47
C ASP A 113 9.00 1.55 -13.27
N PRO A 114 8.97 0.23 -13.46
CA PRO A 114 8.53 -0.70 -12.40
C PRO A 114 9.43 -0.67 -11.17
N ILE A 115 10.73 -0.38 -11.33
CA ILE A 115 11.67 -0.31 -10.19
C ILE A 115 11.30 0.84 -9.26
N ASP A 116 11.08 2.04 -9.80
CA ASP A 116 10.72 3.19 -8.99
C ASP A 116 9.27 3.11 -8.46
N ALA A 117 8.36 2.40 -9.16
CA ALA A 117 7.02 2.10 -8.67
C ALA A 117 7.06 1.19 -7.43
N TYR A 118 7.87 0.13 -7.46
CA TYR A 118 8.10 -0.73 -6.30
C TYR A 118 8.80 -0.01 -5.15
N ASP A 119 9.81 0.84 -5.44
CA ASP A 119 10.51 1.65 -4.43
C ASP A 119 9.54 2.61 -3.70
N LEU A 120 8.56 3.17 -4.40
CA LEU A 120 7.54 4.01 -3.77
C LEU A 120 6.63 3.18 -2.87
N SER A 121 6.15 2.03 -3.35
CA SER A 121 5.28 1.14 -2.58
C SER A 121 6.00 0.55 -1.37
N GLU A 122 7.24 0.09 -1.51
CA GLU A 122 8.07 -0.37 -0.38
C GLU A 122 8.14 0.67 0.75
N LYS A 123 8.32 1.96 0.39
CA LYS A 123 8.37 3.04 1.38
C LYS A 123 7.02 3.29 2.06
N ILE A 124 5.92 3.07 1.37
CA ILE A 124 4.57 3.18 1.95
C ILE A 124 4.36 2.08 2.99
N GLU A 125 4.73 0.82 2.68
CA GLU A 125 4.62 -0.30 3.62
C GLU A 125 5.49 -0.07 4.87
N TRP A 126 6.74 0.37 4.70
CA TRP A 126 7.58 0.74 5.85
C TRP A 126 6.96 1.85 6.71
N HIS A 127 6.28 2.82 6.07
CA HIS A 127 5.58 3.87 6.82
C HIS A 127 4.33 3.33 7.54
N ALA A 128 3.60 2.41 6.93
CA ALA A 128 2.46 1.75 7.56
C ALA A 128 2.93 0.96 8.80
N ALA A 129 3.97 0.14 8.67
CA ALA A 129 4.57 -0.58 9.79
C ALA A 129 5.00 0.34 10.94
N ASP A 130 5.68 1.46 10.65
CA ASP A 130 6.07 2.47 11.65
C ASP A 130 4.84 3.11 12.33
N THR A 131 3.79 3.35 11.57
CA THR A 131 2.53 3.91 12.09
C THR A 131 1.84 2.96 13.06
N TYR A 132 1.77 1.66 12.74
CA TYR A 132 1.25 0.63 13.62
C TYR A 132 2.15 0.40 14.84
N SER A 133 3.47 0.42 14.67
CA SER A 133 4.42 0.33 15.78
C SER A 133 4.19 1.42 16.82
N LYS A 134 4.00 2.67 16.40
CA LYS A 134 3.71 3.79 17.31
C LYS A 134 2.38 3.63 18.05
N TYR A 135 1.36 3.09 17.40
CA TYR A 135 0.11 2.75 18.07
C TYR A 135 0.30 1.68 19.15
N LEU A 136 1.09 0.64 18.85
CA LEU A 136 1.38 -0.45 19.79
C LEU A 136 2.22 -0.03 20.99
N GLU A 137 2.94 1.09 20.95
CA GLU A 137 3.58 1.67 22.14
C GLU A 137 2.54 2.08 23.19
N GLU A 138 1.36 2.54 22.76
CA GLU A 138 0.24 2.91 23.64
C GLU A 138 -0.69 1.73 23.94
N PHE A 139 -0.84 0.78 23.01
CA PHE A 139 -1.79 -0.35 23.06
C PHE A 139 -1.09 -1.70 22.80
N PRO A 140 -0.10 -2.11 23.62
CA PRO A 140 0.74 -3.27 23.32
C PRO A 140 0.01 -4.61 23.32
N GLN A 141 -1.22 -4.68 23.84
CA GLN A 141 -2.05 -5.87 23.90
C GLN A 141 -2.91 -6.07 22.64
N ASP A 142 -2.85 -5.18 21.65
CA ASP A 142 -3.64 -5.30 20.41
C ASP A 142 -2.96 -6.26 19.43
N GLU A 143 -3.19 -7.56 19.64
CA GLU A 143 -2.60 -8.63 18.84
C GLU A 143 -2.96 -8.53 17.34
N LYS A 144 -4.14 -7.99 17.00
CA LYS A 144 -4.55 -7.81 15.60
C LYS A 144 -3.70 -6.76 14.90
N ILE A 145 -3.51 -5.60 15.54
CA ILE A 145 -2.64 -4.55 14.98
C ILE A 145 -1.18 -5.01 14.95
N SER A 146 -0.76 -5.81 15.93
CA SER A 146 0.59 -6.42 15.90
C SER A 146 0.77 -7.36 14.71
N ALA A 147 -0.22 -8.17 14.37
CA ALA A 147 -0.18 -9.04 13.19
C ALA A 147 -0.13 -8.21 11.90
N ILE A 148 -1.00 -7.23 11.74
CA ILE A 148 -1.01 -6.32 10.58
C ILE A 148 0.37 -5.65 10.42
N MET A 149 0.95 -5.12 11.48
CA MET A 149 2.30 -4.53 11.44
C MET A 149 3.36 -5.50 10.89
N GLN A 150 3.28 -6.79 11.23
CA GLN A 150 4.22 -7.80 10.72
C GLN A 150 3.97 -8.08 9.21
N ASP A 151 2.72 -8.06 8.79
CA ASP A 151 2.35 -8.22 7.39
C ASP A 151 2.90 -7.04 6.54
N GLU A 152 2.81 -5.78 7.04
CA GLU A 152 3.38 -4.61 6.36
C GLU A 152 4.91 -4.72 6.20
N ILE A 153 5.61 -5.19 7.26
CA ILE A 153 7.05 -5.45 7.19
C ILE A 153 7.35 -6.50 6.12
N HIS A 154 6.53 -7.54 6.05
CA HIS A 154 6.68 -8.61 5.05
C HIS A 154 6.45 -8.09 3.63
N HIS A 155 5.39 -7.32 3.40
CA HIS A 155 5.11 -6.69 2.11
C HIS A 155 6.25 -5.78 1.65
N ALA A 156 6.81 -4.96 2.54
CA ALA A 156 7.96 -4.13 2.22
C ALA A 156 9.18 -4.97 1.79
N GLN A 157 9.43 -6.11 2.43
CA GLN A 157 10.51 -7.03 2.07
C GLN A 157 10.27 -7.70 0.72
N GLU A 158 9.04 -8.15 0.44
CA GLU A 158 8.65 -8.73 -0.85
C GLU A 158 8.81 -7.73 -2.00
N LEU A 159 8.41 -6.47 -1.80
CA LEU A 159 8.60 -5.40 -2.79
C LEU A 159 10.10 -5.12 -3.05
N SER A 160 10.92 -5.15 -2.00
CA SER A 160 12.38 -5.05 -2.13
C SER A 160 12.97 -6.21 -2.93
N GLU A 161 12.46 -7.43 -2.74
CA GLU A 161 12.86 -8.60 -3.52
C GLU A 161 12.37 -8.52 -4.97
N ALA A 162 11.14 -8.05 -5.20
CA ALA A 162 10.60 -7.81 -6.53
C ALA A 162 11.50 -6.86 -7.36
N ILE A 163 12.04 -5.80 -6.74
CA ILE A 163 13.03 -4.92 -7.38
C ILE A 163 14.27 -5.72 -7.84
N ARG A 164 14.78 -6.62 -7.01
CA ARG A 164 15.95 -7.44 -7.36
C ARG A 164 15.67 -8.42 -8.50
N LEU A 165 14.45 -8.96 -8.56
CA LEU A 165 14.07 -9.92 -9.60
C LEU A 165 13.94 -9.29 -10.99
N ILE A 166 13.68 -7.98 -11.07
CA ILE A 166 13.48 -7.27 -12.34
C ILE A 166 14.66 -6.39 -12.75
N THR A 167 15.71 -6.32 -11.89
CA THR A 167 16.97 -5.59 -12.17
C THR A 167 17.99 -6.51 -12.83
#